data_f8452cdabc6da93ddd78e10659b1cef7
#
_entry.id   f8452cdabc6da93ddd78e10659b1cef7
#
_cell.length_a   1.000
_cell.length_b   1.000
_cell.length_c   1.000
_cell.angle_alpha   90.00
_cell.angle_beta   90.00
_cell.angle_gamma   90.00
#
_symmetry.space_group_name_H-M   'P 1'
#
loop_
_entity.id
_entity.type
_entity.pdbx_description
1 polymer ?
#
loop_
_entity_poly.entity_id
_entity_poly.type
_entity_poly.pdbx_seq_one_letter_code
_entity_poly.pdbx_strand_id
1 'polypeptide(L)'
;FAVKKVHSLDSSKGTPDGYIKAIEKRVEELIFEEVMKFQKEDNFLSIHKGHIVNNSNITWVLKPIDGVENFINGYPHFSISLCSMTDNEITTAVVIDPIRREEFSASVGGGADLNNNKIRASKQNTLEDAMMSFKKSKKNSEFNSEKAYKELANQNLNMRESGCLSLDLSY
;
A
#
# COMPACT_ATOMS: atom_id res chain seq x y z
N PHE A 1 0.78 -13.11 12.73
CA PHE A 1 0.94 -12.62 14.12
C PHE A 1 0.09 -11.37 14.40
N ALA A 2 -0.02 -10.44 13.47
CA ALA A 2 -0.81 -9.22 13.65
C ALA A 2 -2.33 -9.48 13.70
N VAL A 3 -2.87 -10.31 12.81
CA VAL A 3 -4.32 -10.55 12.67
C VAL A 3 -4.96 -11.21 13.91
N LYS A 4 -4.25 -12.12 14.59
CA LYS A 4 -4.76 -12.73 15.82
C LYS A 4 -4.87 -11.77 17.01
N LYS A 5 -4.13 -10.66 16.97
CA LYS A 5 -4.09 -9.69 18.07
C LYS A 5 -5.15 -8.60 17.98
N VAL A 6 -5.66 -8.32 16.76
CA VAL A 6 -6.71 -7.29 16.55
C VAL A 6 -8.05 -7.73 17.16
N HIS A 7 -8.40 -9.02 17.07
CA HIS A 7 -9.60 -9.56 17.71
C HIS A 7 -9.56 -9.63 19.24
N SER A 8 -8.38 -9.42 19.85
CA SER A 8 -8.19 -9.42 21.30
C SER A 8 -7.82 -8.05 21.86
N LEU A 9 -8.16 -6.96 21.15
CA LEU A 9 -8.03 -5.61 21.70
C LEU A 9 -8.94 -5.47 22.91
N ASP A 10 -8.35 -5.76 24.06
CA ASP A 10 -8.91 -5.41 25.34
C ASP A 10 -9.08 -3.89 25.38
N SER A 11 -10.33 -3.45 25.46
CA SER A 11 -10.71 -2.02 25.52
C SER A 11 -10.02 -1.25 26.66
N SER A 12 -9.26 -1.93 27.52
CA SER A 12 -8.47 -1.37 28.61
C SER A 12 -7.12 -0.77 28.19
N LYS A 13 -6.66 -0.93 26.92
CA LYS A 13 -5.30 -0.58 26.48
C LYS A 13 -5.19 0.52 25.40
N GLY A 14 -6.19 1.38 25.26
CA GLY A 14 -6.12 2.53 24.35
C GLY A 14 -7.17 2.51 23.24
N THR A 15 -7.28 3.63 22.53
CA THR A 15 -8.18 3.75 21.38
C THR A 15 -7.67 2.92 20.21
N PRO A 16 -8.53 2.45 19.28
CA PRO A 16 -8.12 1.78 18.05
C PRO A 16 -7.05 2.57 17.27
N ASP A 17 -7.18 3.89 17.22
CA ASP A 17 -6.21 4.80 16.58
C ASP A 17 -4.82 4.77 17.24
N GLY A 18 -4.78 4.70 18.58
CA GLY A 18 -3.51 4.60 19.33
C GLY A 18 -2.78 3.29 19.06
N TYR A 19 -3.54 2.19 18.94
CA TYR A 19 -3.00 0.88 18.62
C TYR A 19 -2.44 0.83 17.20
N ILE A 20 -3.17 1.36 16.22
CA ILE A 20 -2.70 1.43 14.83
C ILE A 20 -1.42 2.23 14.72
N LYS A 21 -1.38 3.43 15.30
CA LYS A 21 -0.17 4.26 15.30
C LYS A 21 1.03 3.55 15.90
N ALA A 22 0.83 2.76 16.95
CA ALA A 22 1.91 1.99 17.58
C ALA A 22 2.44 0.89 16.64
N ILE A 23 1.55 0.21 15.90
CA ILE A 23 1.95 -0.81 14.93
C ILE A 23 2.65 -0.18 13.73
N GLU A 24 2.07 0.87 13.16
CA GLU A 24 2.68 1.60 12.03
C GLU A 24 4.09 2.07 12.39
N LYS A 25 4.26 2.70 13.57
CA LYS A 25 5.58 3.11 14.06
C LYS A 25 6.54 1.94 14.19
N ARG A 26 6.07 0.79 14.68
CA ARG A 26 6.93 -0.38 14.82
C ARG A 26 7.36 -0.98 13.49
N VAL A 27 6.44 -1.06 12.53
CA VAL A 27 6.75 -1.48 11.14
C VAL A 27 7.75 -0.51 10.51
N GLU A 28 7.48 0.78 10.65
CA GLU A 28 8.32 1.85 10.13
C GLU A 28 9.74 1.80 10.70
N GLU A 29 9.86 1.59 12.02
CA GLU A 29 11.16 1.49 12.69
C GLU A 29 11.97 0.29 12.18
N LEU A 30 11.34 -0.89 12.08
CA LEU A 30 12.00 -2.10 11.60
C LEU A 30 12.50 -1.96 10.15
N ILE A 31 11.67 -1.40 9.27
CA ILE A 31 12.04 -1.22 7.87
C ILE A 31 13.10 -0.11 7.72
N PHE A 32 12.95 0.98 8.46
CA PHE A 32 13.94 2.05 8.48
C PHE A 32 15.31 1.54 8.91
N GLU A 33 15.39 0.82 10.03
CA GLU A 33 16.63 0.24 10.53
C GLU A 33 17.26 -0.69 9.49
N GLU A 34 16.46 -1.51 8.82
CA GLU A 34 16.94 -2.44 7.81
C GLU A 34 17.46 -1.72 6.56
N VAL A 35 16.73 -0.72 6.05
CA VAL A 35 17.17 0.11 4.93
C VAL A 35 18.48 0.83 5.28
N MET A 36 18.54 1.47 6.44
CA MET A 36 19.73 2.25 6.86
C MET A 36 20.96 1.38 7.14
N LYS A 37 20.85 0.09 7.37
CA LYS A 37 22.01 -0.80 7.46
C LYS A 37 22.82 -0.85 6.17
N PHE A 38 22.14 -0.82 5.04
CA PHE A 38 22.76 -0.99 3.71
C PHE A 38 22.86 0.33 2.94
N GLN A 39 21.99 1.29 3.22
CA GLN A 39 21.81 2.54 2.46
C GLN A 39 21.83 3.76 3.39
N LYS A 40 22.93 3.91 4.15
CA LYS A 40 23.06 4.90 5.24
C LYS A 40 22.90 6.36 4.79
N GLU A 41 23.29 6.64 3.55
CA GLU A 41 23.29 8.00 3.00
C GLU A 41 21.97 8.35 2.30
N ASP A 42 21.06 7.37 2.12
CA ASP A 42 19.83 7.61 1.42
C ASP A 42 18.82 8.37 2.29
N ASN A 43 17.96 9.11 1.62
CA ASN A 43 16.84 9.79 2.27
C ASN A 43 15.73 8.79 2.59
N PHE A 44 14.88 9.13 3.57
CA PHE A 44 13.76 8.28 3.96
C PHE A 44 12.52 9.13 4.21
N LEU A 45 11.37 8.69 3.70
CA LEU A 45 10.09 9.36 3.87
C LEU A 45 9.04 8.37 4.37
N SER A 46 8.40 8.70 5.48
CA SER A 46 7.28 7.92 6.01
C SER A 46 6.35 8.78 6.86
N ILE A 47 5.19 8.21 7.24
CA ILE A 47 4.13 8.98 7.90
C ILE A 47 4.51 9.45 9.32
N HIS A 48 5.29 8.65 10.06
CA HIS A 48 5.62 8.97 11.46
C HIS A 48 7.03 9.54 11.61
N LYS A 49 7.99 9.08 10.82
CA LYS A 49 9.36 9.65 10.84
C LYS A 49 9.45 10.95 10.06
N GLY A 50 8.47 11.23 9.19
CA GLY A 50 8.55 12.37 8.27
C GLY A 50 9.62 12.17 7.20
N HIS A 51 10.22 13.25 6.77
CA HIS A 51 11.26 13.26 5.73
C HIS A 51 12.62 13.39 6.39
N ILE A 52 13.42 12.33 6.37
CA ILE A 52 14.83 12.30 6.76
C ILE A 52 15.65 12.56 5.51
N VAL A 53 16.35 13.66 5.47
CA VAL A 53 17.16 14.11 4.33
C VAL A 53 18.65 13.90 4.66
N ASN A 54 19.30 13.13 3.82
CA ASN A 54 20.73 12.90 3.80
C ASN A 54 21.34 13.44 2.49
N ASN A 55 22.53 13.04 2.12
CA ASN A 55 23.23 13.55 0.93
C ASN A 55 23.04 12.70 -0.34
N SER A 56 21.98 11.91 -0.42
CA SER A 56 21.69 11.04 -1.56
C SER A 56 20.61 11.64 -2.47
N ASN A 57 20.65 11.29 -3.74
CA ASN A 57 19.52 11.53 -4.66
C ASN A 57 18.46 10.42 -4.58
N ILE A 58 18.68 9.40 -3.76
CA ILE A 58 17.73 8.30 -3.54
C ILE A 58 16.91 8.59 -2.30
N THR A 59 15.59 8.45 -2.43
CA THR A 59 14.64 8.53 -1.32
C THR A 59 13.84 7.25 -1.22
N TRP A 60 13.90 6.60 -0.07
CA TRP A 60 13.03 5.49 0.28
C TRP A 60 11.70 6.02 0.82
N VAL A 61 10.59 5.55 0.25
CA VAL A 61 9.24 5.98 0.67
C VAL A 61 8.48 4.77 1.19
N LEU A 62 8.05 4.84 2.44
CA LEU A 62 7.37 3.74 3.13
C LEU A 62 5.92 4.11 3.47
N LYS A 63 5.00 3.23 3.09
CA LYS A 63 3.64 3.14 3.62
C LYS A 63 3.54 1.92 4.54
N PRO A 64 3.56 2.10 5.87
CA PRO A 64 3.66 0.97 6.82
C PRO A 64 2.40 0.10 6.86
N ILE A 65 1.22 0.68 6.65
CA ILE A 65 -0.04 -0.06 6.46
C ILE A 65 -0.88 0.68 5.42
N ASP A 66 -1.25 0.01 4.33
CA ASP A 66 -2.34 0.40 3.46
C ASP A 66 -3.54 -0.52 3.72
N GLY A 67 -4.76 0.03 3.71
CA GLY A 67 -5.94 -0.69 4.17
C GLY A 67 -6.11 -0.68 5.70
N VAL A 68 -5.84 0.46 6.35
CA VAL A 68 -5.92 0.63 7.81
C VAL A 68 -7.28 0.23 8.36
N GLU A 69 -8.38 0.62 7.71
CA GLU A 69 -9.74 0.24 8.13
C GLU A 69 -9.95 -1.27 8.08
N ASN A 70 -9.43 -1.93 7.05
CA ASN A 70 -9.45 -3.39 6.93
C ASN A 70 -8.67 -4.04 8.08
N PHE A 71 -7.48 -3.51 8.36
CA PHE A 71 -6.64 -4.02 9.43
C PHE A 71 -7.31 -3.90 10.80
N ILE A 72 -7.91 -2.74 11.13
CA ILE A 72 -8.61 -2.50 12.40
C ILE A 72 -9.77 -3.48 12.58
N ASN A 73 -10.54 -3.70 11.52
CA ASN A 73 -11.72 -4.55 11.55
C ASN A 73 -11.41 -6.04 11.35
N GLY A 74 -10.12 -6.43 11.28
CA GLY A 74 -9.72 -7.82 11.08
C GLY A 74 -10.04 -8.36 9.69
N TYR A 75 -10.34 -7.49 8.72
CA TYR A 75 -10.52 -7.90 7.33
C TYR A 75 -9.15 -8.17 6.69
N PRO A 76 -8.89 -9.39 6.19
CA PRO A 76 -7.56 -9.83 5.80
C PRO A 76 -7.15 -9.31 4.41
N HIS A 77 -7.19 -8.00 4.21
CA HIS A 77 -6.84 -7.33 2.96
C HIS A 77 -6.19 -5.97 3.25
N PHE A 78 -4.89 -6.00 3.50
CA PHE A 78 -4.04 -4.85 3.77
C PHE A 78 -2.59 -5.17 3.35
N SER A 79 -1.77 -4.17 3.19
CA SER A 79 -0.40 -4.34 2.71
C SER A 79 0.59 -3.38 3.36
N ILE A 80 1.87 -3.66 3.14
CA ILE A 80 3.01 -2.78 3.38
C ILE A 80 3.58 -2.44 2.01
N SER A 81 3.92 -1.18 1.77
CA SER A 81 4.51 -0.76 0.51
C SER A 81 5.78 0.05 0.75
N LEU A 82 6.85 -0.32 0.06
CA LEU A 82 8.13 0.38 0.07
C LEU A 82 8.57 0.64 -1.37
N CYS A 83 9.04 1.86 -1.66
CA CYS A 83 9.67 2.13 -2.95
C CYS A 83 10.94 2.95 -2.77
N SER A 84 11.85 2.88 -3.75
CA SER A 84 12.94 3.84 -3.91
C SER A 84 12.64 4.78 -5.07
N MET A 85 12.98 6.04 -4.87
CA MET A 85 12.87 7.10 -5.88
C MET A 85 14.24 7.70 -6.12
N THR A 86 14.56 7.99 -7.37
CA THR A 86 15.75 8.73 -7.77
C THR A 86 15.27 9.92 -8.60
N ASP A 87 15.69 11.13 -8.25
CA ASP A 87 15.30 12.37 -8.93
C ASP A 87 13.77 12.52 -9.11
N ASN A 88 13.00 12.16 -8.08
CA ASN A 88 11.54 12.12 -8.02
C ASN A 88 10.86 11.06 -8.92
N GLU A 89 11.62 10.13 -9.49
CA GLU A 89 11.07 9.00 -10.26
C GLU A 89 11.20 7.70 -9.48
N ILE A 90 10.12 6.90 -9.42
CA ILE A 90 10.15 5.60 -8.76
C ILE A 90 11.01 4.65 -9.59
N THR A 91 12.05 4.10 -8.98
CA THR A 91 13.00 3.17 -9.62
C THR A 91 12.73 1.72 -9.24
N THR A 92 12.35 1.47 -7.99
CA THR A 92 11.92 0.14 -7.53
C THR A 92 10.71 0.27 -6.61
N ALA A 93 9.89 -0.76 -6.55
CA ALA A 93 8.78 -0.84 -5.62
C ALA A 93 8.51 -2.27 -5.17
N VAL A 94 8.08 -2.41 -3.92
CA VAL A 94 7.63 -3.67 -3.32
C VAL A 94 6.32 -3.42 -2.59
N VAL A 95 5.35 -4.31 -2.82
CA VAL A 95 4.08 -4.37 -2.08
C VAL A 95 3.94 -5.77 -1.49
N ILE A 96 3.74 -5.85 -0.17
CA ILE A 96 3.62 -7.12 0.53
C ILE A 96 2.21 -7.29 1.09
N ASP A 97 1.53 -8.37 0.71
CA ASP A 97 0.36 -8.90 1.42
C ASP A 97 0.84 -9.89 2.50
N PRO A 98 0.82 -9.51 3.78
CA PRO A 98 1.33 -10.38 4.84
C PRO A 98 0.37 -11.55 5.16
N ILE A 99 -0.87 -11.48 4.71
CA ILE A 99 -1.89 -12.51 4.95
C ILE A 99 -1.73 -13.66 3.96
N ARG A 100 -1.60 -13.33 2.66
CA ARG A 100 -1.42 -14.32 1.59
C ARG A 100 0.04 -14.72 1.42
N ARG A 101 0.96 -13.98 2.06
CA ARG A 101 2.42 -14.12 1.89
C ARG A 101 2.81 -13.92 0.45
N GLU A 102 2.26 -12.89 -0.14
CA GLU A 102 2.53 -12.48 -1.50
C GLU A 102 3.37 -11.20 -1.51
N GLU A 103 4.41 -11.21 -2.30
CA GLU A 103 5.32 -10.11 -2.51
C GLU A 103 5.29 -9.73 -3.99
N PHE A 104 4.72 -8.57 -4.29
CA PHE A 104 4.80 -7.95 -5.59
C PHE A 104 6.02 -7.04 -5.60
N SER A 105 6.88 -7.20 -6.60
CA SER A 105 8.05 -6.33 -6.78
C SER A 105 8.19 -5.90 -8.23
N ALA A 106 8.70 -4.69 -8.43
CA ALA A 106 8.96 -4.16 -9.76
C ALA A 106 10.17 -3.22 -9.75
N SER A 107 10.85 -3.14 -10.88
CA SER A 107 11.92 -2.17 -11.08
C SER A 107 11.90 -1.65 -12.52
N VAL A 108 12.41 -0.42 -12.70
CA VAL A 108 12.55 0.17 -14.04
C VAL A 108 13.45 -0.73 -14.91
N GLY A 109 12.94 -1.13 -16.06
CA GLY A 109 13.61 -2.05 -16.98
C GLY A 109 13.62 -3.53 -16.56
N GLY A 110 13.29 -3.85 -15.30
CA GLY A 110 13.24 -5.23 -14.77
C GLY A 110 11.89 -5.90 -14.91
N GLY A 111 10.81 -5.12 -15.11
CA GLY A 111 9.44 -5.63 -15.13
C GLY A 111 8.90 -5.88 -13.71
N ALA A 112 7.88 -6.73 -13.60
CA ALA A 112 7.22 -7.04 -12.34
C ALA A 112 7.21 -8.54 -12.04
N ASP A 113 7.24 -8.85 -10.75
CA ASP A 113 7.26 -10.21 -10.21
C ASP A 113 6.25 -10.36 -9.07
N LEU A 114 5.66 -11.54 -8.94
CA LEU A 114 4.94 -12.01 -7.77
C LEU A 114 5.69 -13.22 -7.19
N ASN A 115 6.21 -13.11 -5.98
CA ASN A 115 7.00 -14.15 -5.33
C ASN A 115 8.12 -14.68 -6.25
N ASN A 116 8.88 -13.78 -6.87
CA ASN A 116 9.96 -14.05 -7.84
C ASN A 116 9.49 -14.69 -9.17
N ASN A 117 8.21 -14.75 -9.45
CA ASN A 117 7.68 -15.22 -10.72
C ASN A 117 7.24 -14.03 -11.56
N LYS A 118 7.71 -13.95 -12.80
CA LYS A 118 7.35 -12.86 -13.72
C LYS A 118 5.85 -12.76 -13.95
N ILE A 119 5.30 -11.58 -13.72
CA ILE A 119 3.91 -11.26 -14.02
C ILE A 119 3.79 -10.21 -15.13
N ARG A 120 2.61 -10.09 -15.69
CA ARG A 120 2.28 -9.11 -16.73
C ARG A 120 0.87 -8.59 -16.47
N ALA A 121 0.63 -7.33 -16.82
CA ALA A 121 -0.70 -6.77 -16.83
C ALA A 121 -1.65 -7.62 -17.70
N SER A 122 -2.93 -7.60 -17.37
CA SER A 122 -3.95 -8.31 -18.17
C SER A 122 -3.99 -7.77 -19.60
N LYS A 123 -4.48 -8.58 -20.54
CA LYS A 123 -4.72 -8.16 -21.93
C LYS A 123 -6.09 -7.53 -22.13
N GLN A 124 -6.82 -7.28 -21.04
CA GLN A 124 -8.14 -6.65 -21.09
C GLN A 124 -8.01 -5.23 -21.63
N ASN A 125 -8.60 -4.94 -22.75
CA ASN A 125 -8.54 -3.66 -23.45
C ASN A 125 -9.90 -3.00 -23.66
N THR A 126 -10.97 -3.63 -23.15
CA THR A 126 -12.34 -3.12 -23.15
C THR A 126 -12.90 -3.15 -21.72
N LEU A 127 -13.97 -2.41 -21.49
CA LEU A 127 -14.68 -2.44 -20.20
C LEU A 127 -15.61 -3.65 -20.08
N GLU A 128 -15.93 -4.31 -21.18
CA GLU A 128 -16.80 -5.49 -21.20
C GLU A 128 -16.14 -6.63 -20.41
N ASP A 129 -16.89 -7.20 -19.47
CA ASP A 129 -16.42 -8.23 -18.53
C ASP A 129 -15.22 -7.85 -17.65
N ALA A 130 -14.83 -6.57 -17.63
CA ALA A 130 -13.76 -6.11 -16.77
C ALA A 130 -14.18 -6.11 -15.30
N MET A 131 -13.26 -6.52 -14.42
CA MET A 131 -13.35 -6.26 -13.00
C MET A 131 -12.50 -5.02 -12.67
N MET A 132 -13.12 -4.04 -12.04
CA MET A 132 -12.46 -2.78 -11.70
C MET A 132 -12.40 -2.59 -10.19
N SER A 133 -11.26 -2.18 -9.70
CA SER A 133 -11.16 -1.60 -8.36
C SER A 133 -11.35 -0.10 -8.43
N PHE A 134 -12.11 0.43 -7.48
CA PHE A 134 -12.42 1.84 -7.39
C PHE A 134 -12.32 2.32 -5.94
N LYS A 135 -11.64 3.45 -5.75
CA LYS A 135 -11.59 4.11 -4.44
C LYS A 135 -12.30 5.45 -4.53
N LYS A 136 -13.33 5.63 -3.70
CA LYS A 136 -13.97 6.94 -3.55
C LYS A 136 -13.00 7.95 -2.93
N SER A 137 -12.87 9.11 -3.55
CA SER A 137 -12.12 10.23 -2.98
C SER A 137 -12.88 10.87 -1.82
N LYS A 138 -12.17 11.53 -0.91
CA LYS A 138 -12.80 12.34 0.13
C LYS A 138 -13.56 13.52 -0.50
N LYS A 139 -14.64 13.96 0.16
CA LYS A 139 -15.62 14.97 -0.33
C LYS A 139 -15.06 16.27 -0.93
N ASN A 140 -13.79 16.60 -0.72
CA ASN A 140 -13.18 17.87 -1.14
C ASN A 140 -12.09 17.69 -2.22
N SER A 141 -12.11 16.60 -2.99
CA SER A 141 -11.19 16.44 -4.11
C SER A 141 -11.76 17.12 -5.36
N GLU A 142 -10.91 17.70 -6.20
CA GLU A 142 -11.29 18.25 -7.52
C GLU A 142 -11.92 17.19 -8.43
N PHE A 143 -11.55 15.92 -8.21
CA PHE A 143 -12.13 14.79 -8.92
C PHE A 143 -13.43 14.31 -8.25
N ASN A 144 -14.55 14.40 -8.96
CA ASN A 144 -15.84 13.90 -8.49
C ASN A 144 -15.93 12.36 -8.65
N SER A 145 -15.34 11.65 -7.71
CA SER A 145 -15.31 10.19 -7.70
C SER A 145 -16.69 9.55 -7.60
N GLU A 146 -17.66 10.22 -6.99
CA GLU A 146 -19.03 9.70 -6.86
C GLU A 146 -19.74 9.69 -8.21
N LYS A 147 -19.56 10.75 -9.02
CA LYS A 147 -20.09 10.80 -10.38
C LYS A 147 -19.44 9.72 -11.26
N ALA A 148 -18.12 9.62 -11.23
CA ALA A 148 -17.39 8.60 -11.98
C ALA A 148 -17.84 7.18 -11.58
N TYR A 149 -18.01 6.91 -10.29
CA TYR A 149 -18.50 5.62 -9.80
C TYR A 149 -19.89 5.29 -10.37
N LYS A 150 -20.83 6.25 -10.34
CA LYS A 150 -22.18 6.06 -10.88
C LYS A 150 -22.18 5.79 -12.39
N GLU A 151 -21.36 6.51 -13.14
CA GLU A 151 -21.22 6.33 -14.59
C GLU A 151 -20.67 4.94 -14.95
N LEU A 152 -19.67 4.47 -14.22
CA LEU A 152 -19.07 3.15 -14.41
C LEU A 152 -20.04 2.02 -13.97
N ALA A 153 -20.72 2.19 -12.83
CA ALA A 153 -21.69 1.21 -12.33
C ALA A 153 -22.86 1.02 -13.29
N ASN A 154 -23.27 2.07 -14.00
CA ASN A 154 -24.33 1.98 -15.02
C ASN A 154 -23.93 1.15 -16.27
N GLN A 155 -22.65 0.84 -16.42
CA GLN A 155 -22.13 0.01 -17.52
C GLN A 155 -22.06 -1.49 -17.19
N ASN A 156 -22.70 -1.93 -16.11
CA ASN A 156 -22.69 -3.32 -15.62
C ASN A 156 -21.28 -3.88 -15.32
N LEU A 157 -20.34 -3.01 -14.94
CA LEU A 157 -18.99 -3.42 -14.57
C LEU A 157 -18.96 -4.10 -13.21
N ASN A 158 -18.11 -5.11 -13.09
CA ASN A 158 -17.81 -5.73 -11.79
C ASN A 158 -16.94 -4.82 -10.95
N MET A 159 -17.56 -3.95 -10.14
CA MET A 159 -16.86 -2.99 -9.29
C MET A 159 -16.46 -3.59 -7.96
N ARG A 160 -15.26 -3.22 -7.48
CA ARG A 160 -14.74 -3.54 -6.14
C ARG A 160 -14.25 -2.28 -5.46
N GLU A 161 -14.50 -2.17 -4.16
CA GLU A 161 -13.93 -1.16 -3.27
C GLU A 161 -13.29 -1.93 -2.10
N SER A 162 -12.03 -2.37 -2.31
CA SER A 162 -11.37 -3.29 -1.38
C SER A 162 -10.87 -2.63 -0.11
N GLY A 163 -10.63 -1.32 -0.15
CA GLY A 163 -10.05 -0.55 0.95
C GLY A 163 -8.52 -0.59 1.03
N CYS A 164 -7.82 -1.33 0.14
CA CYS A 164 -6.36 -1.37 0.06
C CYS A 164 -5.91 -1.12 -1.37
N LEU A 165 -5.59 0.15 -1.67
CA LEU A 165 -5.29 0.58 -3.04
C LEU A 165 -4.03 -0.08 -3.60
N SER A 166 -3.00 -0.26 -2.77
CA SER A 166 -1.75 -0.86 -3.23
C SER A 166 -1.93 -2.32 -3.68
N LEU A 167 -2.76 -3.12 -3.00
CA LEU A 167 -3.10 -4.46 -3.47
C LEU A 167 -3.97 -4.41 -4.71
N ASP A 168 -4.96 -3.51 -4.77
CA ASP A 168 -5.82 -3.34 -5.93
C ASP A 168 -5.03 -3.04 -7.22
N LEU A 169 -3.92 -2.32 -7.09
CA LEU A 169 -3.01 -1.99 -8.20
C LEU A 169 -2.00 -3.10 -8.51
N SER A 170 -1.80 -4.04 -7.59
CA SER A 170 -0.83 -5.13 -7.74
C SER A 170 -1.44 -6.37 -8.37
N TYR A 171 -2.72 -6.66 -8.12
CA TYR A 171 -3.48 -7.76 -8.71
C TYR A 171 -4.04 -7.39 -10.09
#